data_07c133f29c8f9b8ea9d2044cb0c681d9
#
_entry.id   07c133f29c8f9b8ea9d2044cb0c681d9
#
_cell.length_a   1.000
_cell.length_b   1.000
_cell.length_c   1.000
_cell.angle_alpha   90.00
_cell.angle_beta   90.00
_cell.angle_gamma   90.00
#
_symmetry.space_group_name_H-M   'P 1'
#
loop_
_entity.id
_entity.type
_entity.pdbx_description
1 polymer ?
#
loop_
_entity_poly.entity_id
_entity_poly.type
_entity_poly.pdbx_seq_one_letter_code
_entity_poly.pdbx_strand_id
1 'polypeptide(L)'
;MKRYIYYLTAAVVPVIMAVSCEIVDDDPTEHVDEKKYVELGEVAKVLAKVPIQMEHLEEVHDAVSASSYNGYDEEYTMKMLFESPGKGVGDSMETRQGIKYEKPLRELIHEHVLSTKSSAGLPEPHKWLEELTRSDIQIYWPYSDRWDGESFPIITFDPEDDSDVNVGYCLTTDESGMRTVEEVIVDEQMAMSSPVWIVNRNSDASYQTLEMLEKEDPDWGEGGGNITVGPTKAGNSKYLILKNIRTHRNYDSWFAGASEFFVKIGSVKDFTATTEAELKLYNPRVTDFTIVVRRGDVGRILPFNAVLITDWTEQMTHCAFMMTEDDGGTWMDWKCTALVRIASKSYGVELNIPVRSWDDIVWRGRLAWDWLEANSGAVAHFGDVDLTFEVGTY
;
A
#
# COMPACT_ATOMS: atom_id res chain seq x y z
N MET A 1 12.76 1.95 -79.73
CA MET A 1 11.58 2.06 -78.82
C MET A 1 11.92 1.23 -77.56
N LYS A 2 12.35 1.89 -76.48
CA LYS A 2 12.63 1.23 -75.16
C LYS A 2 11.39 1.35 -74.33
N ARG A 3 10.77 0.24 -73.91
CA ARG A 3 9.65 0.17 -72.96
C ARG A 3 10.23 0.09 -71.54
N TYR A 4 9.92 1.08 -70.68
CA TYR A 4 10.18 1.06 -69.27
C TYR A 4 9.00 0.38 -68.56
N ILE A 5 9.31 -0.69 -67.84
CA ILE A 5 8.30 -1.34 -66.95
C ILE A 5 8.56 -0.77 -65.54
N TYR A 6 7.54 -0.06 -65.01
CA TYR A 6 7.55 0.42 -63.65
C TYR A 6 7.01 -0.70 -62.72
N TYR A 7 7.86 -1.20 -61.83
CA TYR A 7 7.39 -2.03 -60.74
C TYR A 7 6.87 -1.13 -59.60
N LEU A 8 5.58 -1.25 -59.32
CA LEU A 8 4.92 -0.64 -58.16
C LEU A 8 5.16 -1.57 -56.96
N THR A 9 6.14 -1.25 -56.11
CA THR A 9 6.29 -1.90 -54.81
C THR A 9 5.30 -1.29 -53.84
N ALA A 10 4.22 -2.01 -53.54
CA ALA A 10 3.31 -1.68 -52.47
C ALA A 10 4.02 -1.92 -51.13
N ALA A 11 4.45 -0.86 -50.48
CA ALA A 11 4.90 -0.90 -49.12
C ALA A 11 3.69 -1.11 -48.19
N VAL A 12 3.54 -2.31 -47.67
CA VAL A 12 2.62 -2.60 -46.57
C VAL A 12 3.24 -2.00 -45.30
N VAL A 13 2.75 -0.85 -44.90
CA VAL A 13 3.07 -0.26 -43.60
C VAL A 13 2.19 -0.98 -42.56
N PRO A 14 2.77 -1.67 -41.58
CA PRO A 14 1.96 -2.20 -40.48
C PRO A 14 1.48 -1.01 -39.64
N VAL A 15 0.20 -0.74 -39.69
CA VAL A 15 -0.45 0.18 -38.76
C VAL A 15 -0.46 -0.51 -37.39
N ILE A 16 0.53 -0.21 -36.58
CA ILE A 16 0.50 -0.52 -35.17
C ILE A 16 -0.56 0.41 -34.56
N MET A 17 -1.77 -0.08 -34.39
CA MET A 17 -2.75 0.59 -33.55
C MET A 17 -2.27 0.49 -32.10
N ALA A 18 -1.57 1.52 -31.66
CA ALA A 18 -1.42 1.78 -30.23
C ALA A 18 -2.81 2.15 -29.73
N VAL A 19 -3.52 1.18 -29.16
CA VAL A 19 -4.75 1.48 -28.41
C VAL A 19 -4.29 2.16 -27.13
N SER A 20 -4.32 3.49 -27.12
CA SER A 20 -4.15 4.31 -25.92
C SER A 20 -5.30 3.99 -24.99
N CYS A 21 -4.99 3.54 -23.79
CA CYS A 21 -5.96 3.54 -22.70
C CYS A 21 -6.12 5.01 -22.26
N GLU A 22 -7.31 5.57 -22.40
CA GLU A 22 -7.62 6.93 -21.94
C GLU A 22 -8.12 6.85 -20.49
N ILE A 23 -7.53 7.69 -19.63
CA ILE A 23 -8.10 8.03 -18.33
C ILE A 23 -9.25 9.00 -18.63
N VAL A 24 -10.44 8.70 -18.16
CA VAL A 24 -11.55 9.63 -18.19
C VAL A 24 -11.42 10.49 -16.94
N ASP A 25 -10.90 11.69 -17.11
CA ASP A 25 -10.99 12.72 -16.08
C ASP A 25 -12.46 13.15 -15.98
N ASP A 26 -13.15 12.72 -14.93
CA ASP A 26 -14.32 13.44 -14.47
C ASP A 26 -13.82 14.73 -13.83
N ASP A 27 -14.36 15.87 -14.29
CA ASP A 27 -14.03 17.25 -13.90
C ASP A 27 -13.85 17.35 -12.37
N PRO A 28 -12.70 17.81 -11.87
CA PRO A 28 -12.47 17.86 -10.43
C PRO A 28 -13.46 18.87 -9.83
N THR A 29 -14.45 18.35 -9.11
CA THR A 29 -15.27 19.18 -8.22
C THR A 29 -14.32 19.90 -7.28
N GLU A 30 -14.41 21.24 -7.22
CA GLU A 30 -13.69 22.09 -6.28
C GLU A 30 -13.60 21.40 -4.91
N HIS A 31 -12.38 20.98 -4.53
CA HIS A 31 -12.11 20.55 -3.17
C HIS A 31 -12.34 21.75 -2.26
N VAL A 32 -13.48 21.77 -1.59
CA VAL A 32 -13.64 22.59 -0.40
C VAL A 32 -12.68 22.01 0.62
N ASP A 33 -11.58 22.71 0.87
CA ASP A 33 -10.70 22.41 2.00
C ASP A 33 -11.56 22.37 3.27
N GLU A 34 -12.01 21.18 3.65
CA GLU A 34 -12.56 20.98 4.98
C GLU A 34 -11.45 21.31 5.97
N LYS A 35 -11.64 22.42 6.67
CA LYS A 35 -10.66 22.90 7.67
C LYS A 35 -10.41 21.76 8.65
N LYS A 36 -9.28 21.08 8.50
CA LYS A 36 -8.83 20.03 9.41
C LYS A 36 -8.84 20.60 10.83
N TYR A 37 -9.60 20.02 11.72
CA TYR A 37 -9.75 20.52 13.09
C TYR A 37 -8.57 20.14 13.97
N VAL A 38 -7.86 19.06 13.62
CA VAL A 38 -6.67 18.58 14.33
C VAL A 38 -5.47 18.62 13.38
N GLU A 39 -4.46 19.39 13.79
CA GLU A 39 -3.22 19.56 13.03
C GLU A 39 -2.14 18.59 13.53
N LEU A 40 -1.33 18.02 12.62
CA LEU A 40 -0.28 17.06 12.97
C LEU A 40 0.72 17.61 14.01
N GLY A 41 1.15 18.85 13.82
CA GLY A 41 2.06 19.53 14.74
C GLY A 41 1.47 19.78 16.13
N GLU A 42 0.15 19.92 16.26
CA GLU A 42 -0.52 20.01 17.57
C GLU A 42 -0.51 18.67 18.30
N VAL A 43 -0.77 17.59 17.57
CA VAL A 43 -0.70 16.23 18.13
C VAL A 43 0.71 15.91 18.59
N ALA A 44 1.73 16.20 17.78
CA ALA A 44 3.14 16.00 18.14
C ALA A 44 3.51 16.79 19.42
N LYS A 45 3.05 18.02 19.56
CA LYS A 45 3.26 18.85 20.77
C LYS A 45 2.54 18.30 21.99
N VAL A 46 1.34 17.71 21.82
CA VAL A 46 0.63 17.05 22.91
C VAL A 46 1.40 15.82 23.35
N LEU A 47 1.80 14.94 22.43
CA LEU A 47 2.59 13.74 22.71
C LEU A 47 3.91 14.09 23.41
N ALA A 48 4.60 15.16 23.02
CA ALA A 48 5.84 15.59 23.65
C ALA A 48 5.65 16.11 25.09
N LYS A 49 4.46 16.54 25.47
CA LYS A 49 4.16 17.06 26.81
C LYS A 49 3.59 16.04 27.77
N VAL A 50 3.03 14.92 27.28
CA VAL A 50 2.55 13.87 28.17
C VAL A 50 3.72 13.14 28.86
N PRO A 51 3.56 12.68 30.11
CA PRO A 51 4.64 12.06 30.87
C PRO A 51 4.87 10.60 30.43
N ILE A 52 5.30 10.41 29.18
CA ILE A 52 5.60 9.10 28.60
C ILE A 52 6.60 8.33 29.47
N GLN A 53 6.33 7.09 29.79
CA GLN A 53 7.19 6.13 30.50
C GLN A 53 7.58 5.01 29.57
N MET A 54 8.48 4.11 30.00
CA MET A 54 8.93 2.96 29.22
C MET A 54 7.76 2.08 28.77
N GLU A 55 6.78 1.83 29.63
CA GLU A 55 5.58 1.04 29.29
C GLU A 55 4.80 1.59 28.08
N HIS A 56 4.82 2.92 27.88
CA HIS A 56 4.14 3.54 26.72
C HIS A 56 4.96 3.39 25.43
N LEU A 57 6.30 3.34 25.55
CA LEU A 57 7.17 3.00 24.42
C LEU A 57 6.94 1.55 23.99
N GLU A 58 6.85 0.65 24.96
CA GLU A 58 6.52 -0.76 24.72
C GLU A 58 5.14 -0.91 24.08
N GLU A 59 4.14 -0.15 24.55
CA GLU A 59 2.79 -0.12 23.95
C GLU A 59 2.84 0.27 22.46
N VAL A 60 3.50 1.37 22.14
CA VAL A 60 3.62 1.84 20.75
C VAL A 60 4.45 0.85 19.92
N HIS A 61 5.57 0.35 20.45
CA HIS A 61 6.41 -0.63 19.77
C HIS A 61 5.66 -1.94 19.46
N ASP A 62 4.87 -2.43 20.41
CA ASP A 62 4.06 -3.63 20.19
C ASP A 62 2.99 -3.39 19.12
N ALA A 63 2.36 -2.20 19.12
CA ALA A 63 1.36 -1.84 18.13
C ALA A 63 1.96 -1.75 16.71
N VAL A 64 3.06 -1.00 16.53
CA VAL A 64 3.72 -0.86 15.22
C VAL A 64 4.30 -2.18 14.72
N SER A 65 4.80 -3.04 15.64
CA SER A 65 5.26 -4.38 15.28
C SER A 65 4.12 -5.29 14.83
N ALA A 66 2.94 -5.16 15.45
CA ALA A 66 1.76 -5.92 15.05
C ALA A 66 1.22 -5.46 13.69
N SER A 67 1.20 -4.16 13.43
CA SER A 67 0.85 -3.57 12.13
C SER A 67 1.77 -4.11 11.05
N SER A 68 3.05 -3.98 11.24
CA SER A 68 4.11 -4.49 10.38
C SER A 68 4.00 -6.00 10.09
N TYR A 69 3.64 -6.79 11.11
CA TYR A 69 3.41 -8.24 10.96
C TYR A 69 2.17 -8.55 10.11
N ASN A 70 1.24 -7.63 10.02
CA ASN A 70 0.06 -7.71 9.15
C ASN A 70 0.30 -7.13 7.75
N GLY A 71 1.54 -6.72 7.44
CA GLY A 71 1.92 -6.21 6.12
C GLY A 71 1.58 -4.74 5.91
N TYR A 72 1.16 -4.03 6.95
CA TYR A 72 1.07 -2.57 6.96
C TYR A 72 2.42 -1.95 7.31
N ASP A 73 2.51 -0.63 7.29
CA ASP A 73 3.69 0.05 7.76
C ASP A 73 3.87 -0.05 9.29
N GLU A 74 4.94 0.52 9.81
CA GLU A 74 5.27 0.60 11.25
C GLU A 74 4.42 1.67 11.94
N GLU A 75 3.11 1.43 12.02
CA GLU A 75 2.07 2.42 12.34
C GLU A 75 1.22 2.06 13.57
N TYR A 76 0.74 3.09 14.28
CA TYR A 76 -0.24 2.98 15.35
C TYR A 76 -1.28 4.09 15.20
N THR A 77 -2.41 3.81 14.56
CA THR A 77 -3.44 4.80 14.28
C THR A 77 -4.09 5.34 15.56
N MET A 78 -4.49 6.61 15.58
CA MET A 78 -5.20 7.20 16.73
C MET A 78 -6.50 6.47 17.01
N LYS A 79 -7.17 5.98 15.98
CA LYS A 79 -8.34 5.13 16.14
C LYS A 79 -8.03 3.88 16.97
N MET A 80 -6.98 3.13 16.63
CA MET A 80 -6.56 1.93 17.38
C MET A 80 -6.16 2.29 18.82
N LEU A 81 -5.43 3.40 18.99
CA LEU A 81 -4.97 3.86 20.28
C LEU A 81 -6.13 4.21 21.24
N PHE A 82 -7.20 4.82 20.74
CA PHE A 82 -8.34 5.24 21.54
C PHE A 82 -9.47 4.19 21.62
N GLU A 83 -9.59 3.28 20.66
CA GLU A 83 -10.52 2.17 20.74
C GLU A 83 -10.04 1.17 21.79
N SER A 84 -10.96 0.79 22.70
CA SER A 84 -10.64 -0.23 23.71
C SER A 84 -10.39 -1.58 23.04
N PRO A 85 -9.38 -2.33 23.45
CA PRO A 85 -9.21 -3.72 23.00
C PRO A 85 -10.45 -4.52 23.40
N GLY A 86 -11.27 -4.93 22.43
CA GLY A 86 -12.47 -5.73 22.68
C GLY A 86 -13.64 -5.51 21.73
N LYS A 87 -13.57 -4.61 20.74
CA LYS A 87 -14.60 -4.46 19.71
C LYS A 87 -14.00 -4.32 18.33
N GLY A 88 -13.75 -5.45 17.71
CA GLY A 88 -13.90 -5.58 16.25
C GLY A 88 -12.76 -5.18 15.35
N VAL A 89 -11.52 -5.15 15.81
CA VAL A 89 -10.35 -5.26 14.93
C VAL A 89 -9.80 -6.67 15.09
N GLY A 90 -9.65 -7.38 13.97
CA GLY A 90 -9.47 -8.82 13.91
C GLY A 90 -8.50 -9.42 14.93
N ASP A 91 -8.75 -10.65 15.30
CA ASP A 91 -8.14 -11.55 16.30
C ASP A 91 -6.62 -11.51 16.50
N SER A 92 -5.87 -10.68 15.79
CA SER A 92 -4.41 -10.67 15.79
C SER A 92 -3.77 -9.94 16.98
N MET A 93 -4.49 -9.06 17.68
CA MET A 93 -3.99 -8.42 18.91
C MET A 93 -4.23 -9.24 20.18
N GLU A 94 -5.14 -10.20 20.16
CA GLU A 94 -5.41 -11.08 21.33
C GLU A 94 -4.36 -12.17 21.54
N THR A 95 -3.50 -12.46 20.58
CA THR A 95 -2.58 -13.60 20.65
C THR A 95 -1.26 -13.32 21.36
N ARG A 96 -0.92 -12.07 21.64
CA ARG A 96 0.13 -11.80 22.64
C ARG A 96 -0.53 -11.48 23.96
N GLN A 97 -0.59 -12.48 24.81
CA GLN A 97 -1.08 -12.51 26.19
C GLN A 97 -1.16 -11.12 26.81
N GLY A 98 -2.41 -10.61 26.97
CA GLY A 98 -2.79 -9.36 27.54
C GLY A 98 -1.83 -8.73 28.53
N ILE A 99 -0.76 -8.12 28.05
CA ILE A 99 -0.01 -7.14 28.82
C ILE A 99 -0.95 -5.95 28.88
N LYS A 100 -1.69 -5.95 29.95
CA LYS A 100 -2.57 -4.83 30.26
C LYS A 100 -1.68 -3.77 30.83
N TYR A 101 -1.29 -2.80 29.98
CA TYR A 101 -0.59 -1.62 30.47
C TYR A 101 -1.39 -0.99 31.60
N GLU A 102 -0.74 -0.69 32.71
CA GLU A 102 -1.41 -0.18 33.91
C GLU A 102 -2.09 1.16 33.59
N LYS A 103 -1.45 1.97 32.77
CA LYS A 103 -1.95 3.26 32.29
C LYS A 103 -1.58 3.45 30.82
N PRO A 104 -2.46 3.08 29.87
CA PRO A 104 -2.14 3.17 28.45
C PRO A 104 -1.96 4.61 27.97
N LEU A 105 -1.21 4.80 26.87
CA LEU A 105 -0.86 6.12 26.32
C LEU A 105 -2.09 7.01 26.07
N ARG A 106 -3.23 6.41 25.67
CA ARG A 106 -4.49 7.16 25.49
C ARG A 106 -4.97 7.86 26.76
N GLU A 107 -4.76 7.26 27.93
CA GLU A 107 -5.15 7.88 29.23
C GLU A 107 -4.27 9.08 29.52
N LEU A 108 -2.97 9.02 29.24
CA LEU A 108 -2.07 10.14 29.39
C LEU A 108 -2.47 11.31 28.50
N ILE A 109 -2.77 11.03 27.22
CA ILE A 109 -3.21 12.05 26.27
C ILE A 109 -4.53 12.69 26.76
N HIS A 110 -5.50 11.86 27.15
CA HIS A 110 -6.79 12.30 27.63
C HIS A 110 -6.67 13.20 28.89
N GLU A 111 -5.91 12.76 29.88
CA GLU A 111 -5.66 13.55 31.11
C GLU A 111 -4.95 14.86 30.81
N HIS A 112 -3.94 14.83 29.93
CA HIS A 112 -3.18 16.01 29.55
C HIS A 112 -4.08 17.04 28.86
N VAL A 113 -4.84 16.62 27.86
CA VAL A 113 -5.73 17.49 27.07
C VAL A 113 -6.84 18.08 27.91
N LEU A 114 -7.43 17.31 28.85
CA LEU A 114 -8.51 17.77 29.71
C LEU A 114 -8.04 18.51 30.96
N SER A 115 -6.74 18.46 31.30
CA SER A 115 -6.25 19.22 32.45
C SER A 115 -6.31 20.71 32.17
N THR A 116 -7.02 21.45 33.03
CA THR A 116 -7.30 22.91 32.90
C THR A 116 -6.07 23.80 32.81
N LYS A 117 -4.91 23.29 33.25
CA LYS A 117 -3.63 24.00 33.18
C LYS A 117 -2.85 23.74 31.89
N SER A 118 -3.13 22.64 31.23
CA SER A 118 -2.42 22.21 30.02
C SER A 118 -3.15 22.56 28.70
N SER A 119 -4.42 22.87 28.80
CA SER A 119 -5.27 23.27 27.66
C SER A 119 -4.92 24.67 27.10
N ALA A 120 -3.81 25.23 27.51
CA ALA A 120 -3.30 26.50 26.96
C ALA A 120 -2.99 26.33 25.45
N GLY A 121 -4.02 26.48 24.64
CA GLY A 121 -3.93 26.44 23.17
C GLY A 121 -5.03 25.65 22.46
N LEU A 122 -5.68 24.70 23.12
CA LEU A 122 -6.78 23.94 22.48
C LEU A 122 -8.13 24.58 22.84
N PRO A 123 -8.84 25.18 21.89
CA PRO A 123 -10.07 25.94 22.18
C PRO A 123 -11.22 25.07 22.69
N GLU A 124 -11.31 23.80 22.27
CA GLU A 124 -12.35 22.84 22.60
C GLU A 124 -11.77 21.44 22.87
N PRO A 125 -11.21 21.15 24.06
CA PRO A 125 -10.44 19.93 24.31
C PRO A 125 -11.23 18.62 24.06
N HIS A 126 -12.52 18.58 24.42
CA HIS A 126 -13.35 17.41 24.21
C HIS A 126 -13.61 17.14 22.72
N LYS A 127 -13.86 18.21 21.96
CA LYS A 127 -14.07 18.10 20.51
C LYS A 127 -12.77 17.71 19.81
N TRP A 128 -11.65 18.27 20.24
CA TRP A 128 -10.33 17.92 19.72
C TRP A 128 -10.02 16.43 19.91
N LEU A 129 -10.29 15.85 21.09
CA LEU A 129 -10.14 14.42 21.35
C LEU A 129 -11.07 13.55 20.49
N GLU A 130 -12.32 14.00 20.32
CA GLU A 130 -13.29 13.28 19.47
C GLU A 130 -12.85 13.26 18.01
N GLU A 131 -12.40 14.39 17.48
CA GLU A 131 -11.88 14.52 16.12
C GLU A 131 -10.57 13.73 15.94
N LEU A 132 -9.65 13.79 16.92
CA LEU A 132 -8.43 13.00 16.89
C LEU A 132 -8.72 11.51 16.83
N THR A 133 -9.65 11.01 17.64
CA THR A 133 -10.03 9.58 17.66
C THR A 133 -10.60 9.10 16.34
N ARG A 134 -11.28 9.99 15.59
CA ARG A 134 -11.91 9.68 14.29
C ARG A 134 -11.03 10.02 13.10
N SER A 135 -9.90 10.65 13.35
CA SER A 135 -9.00 11.08 12.29
C SER A 135 -8.25 9.91 11.66
N ASP A 136 -7.64 10.18 10.52
CA ASP A 136 -6.65 9.35 9.85
C ASP A 136 -5.24 9.51 10.42
N ILE A 137 -5.08 10.22 11.55
CA ILE A 137 -3.78 10.47 12.17
C ILE A 137 -3.25 9.21 12.86
N GLN A 138 -1.93 9.04 12.79
CA GLN A 138 -1.23 7.92 13.40
C GLN A 138 0.11 8.35 14.01
N ILE A 139 0.69 7.44 14.80
CA ILE A 139 2.11 7.45 15.16
C ILE A 139 2.80 6.47 14.21
N TYR A 140 3.65 6.97 13.36
CA TYR A 140 4.56 6.20 12.54
C TYR A 140 5.92 6.12 13.22
N TRP A 141 6.50 4.91 13.34
CA TRP A 141 7.80 4.72 13.96
C TRP A 141 8.75 4.01 13.01
N PRO A 142 9.39 4.74 12.06
CA PRO A 142 10.32 4.14 11.13
C PRO A 142 11.50 3.49 11.85
N TYR A 143 11.94 2.33 11.34
CA TYR A 143 13.05 1.57 11.91
C TYR A 143 12.80 1.11 13.35
N SER A 144 11.55 0.87 13.76
CA SER A 144 11.18 0.42 15.11
C SER A 144 11.88 -0.89 15.50
N ASP A 145 12.22 -1.73 14.51
CA ASP A 145 12.98 -2.98 14.65
C ASP A 145 14.40 -2.76 15.21
N ARG A 146 14.92 -1.52 15.17
CA ARG A 146 16.25 -1.16 15.69
C ARG A 146 16.23 -0.57 17.08
N TRP A 147 15.05 -0.44 17.69
CA TRP A 147 14.94 0.14 19.03
C TRP A 147 15.70 -0.71 20.07
N ASP A 148 16.47 -0.03 20.91
CA ASP A 148 17.30 -0.65 21.95
C ASP A 148 16.52 -1.08 23.21
N GLY A 149 15.24 -0.77 23.30
CA GLY A 149 14.38 -1.02 24.45
C GLY A 149 14.54 -0.02 25.62
N GLU A 150 15.38 1.00 25.48
CA GLU A 150 15.71 1.94 26.56
C GLU A 150 15.57 3.41 26.15
N SER A 151 15.92 3.75 24.89
CA SER A 151 15.95 5.12 24.43
C SER A 151 14.55 5.68 24.19
N PHE A 152 14.33 6.93 24.64
CA PHE A 152 13.08 7.66 24.41
C PHE A 152 13.05 8.25 23.01
N PRO A 153 11.88 8.31 22.37
CA PRO A 153 11.75 8.85 21.01
C PRO A 153 11.84 10.37 20.98
N ILE A 154 12.36 10.87 19.87
CA ILE A 154 12.10 12.24 19.44
C ILE A 154 10.75 12.24 18.76
N ILE A 155 9.87 13.17 19.11
CA ILE A 155 8.53 13.26 18.54
C ILE A 155 8.50 14.37 17.50
N THR A 156 8.11 14.05 16.28
CA THR A 156 8.00 15.00 15.17
C THR A 156 6.68 14.78 14.42
N PHE A 157 6.49 15.44 13.30
CA PHE A 157 5.29 15.32 12.47
C PHE A 157 5.64 15.53 10.99
N ASP A 158 4.79 15.04 10.12
CA ASP A 158 4.91 15.28 8.69
C ASP A 158 4.61 16.75 8.38
N PRO A 159 5.54 17.49 7.75
CA PRO A 159 5.32 18.89 7.38
C PRO A 159 4.28 19.07 6.26
N GLU A 160 3.84 18.00 5.60
CA GLU A 160 2.88 18.01 4.48
C GLU A 160 3.34 18.89 3.30
N ASP A 161 4.67 19.08 3.10
CA ASP A 161 5.27 19.96 2.07
C ASP A 161 6.48 19.31 1.35
N ASP A 162 6.61 17.99 1.41
CA ASP A 162 7.71 17.19 0.85
C ASP A 162 9.11 17.56 1.39
N SER A 163 9.19 18.22 2.54
CA SER A 163 10.45 18.56 3.18
C SER A 163 11.11 17.33 3.80
N ASP A 164 12.44 17.20 3.63
CA ASP A 164 13.23 16.13 4.26
C ASP A 164 13.63 16.41 5.71
N VAL A 165 13.27 17.59 6.25
CA VAL A 165 13.60 18.01 7.61
C VAL A 165 12.44 18.73 8.26
N ASN A 166 12.25 18.47 9.56
CA ASN A 166 11.25 19.18 10.35
C ASN A 166 11.73 19.39 11.79
N VAL A 167 10.98 20.19 12.54
CA VAL A 167 11.19 20.32 13.98
C VAL A 167 10.71 19.07 14.71
N GLY A 168 11.51 18.57 15.64
CA GLY A 168 11.13 17.50 16.56
C GLY A 168 11.26 17.96 18.01
N TYR A 169 10.64 17.22 18.89
CA TYR A 169 10.57 17.48 20.33
C TYR A 169 11.28 16.35 21.07
N CYS A 170 12.47 16.66 21.62
CA CYS A 170 13.25 15.74 22.41
C CYS A 170 12.85 15.87 23.89
N LEU A 171 12.57 14.74 24.55
CA LEU A 171 12.27 14.70 25.98
C LEU A 171 13.59 14.64 26.76
N THR A 172 13.94 15.72 27.42
CA THR A 172 15.13 15.81 28.25
C THR A 172 14.76 15.92 29.73
N THR A 173 15.70 15.64 30.60
CA THR A 173 15.55 15.87 32.06
C THR A 173 16.61 16.86 32.49
N ASP A 174 16.19 17.97 33.08
CA ASP A 174 17.12 19.00 33.58
C ASP A 174 17.87 18.52 34.82
N GLU A 175 18.84 19.36 35.28
CA GLU A 175 19.65 19.07 36.46
C GLU A 175 18.82 18.92 37.74
N SER A 176 17.58 19.41 37.78
CA SER A 176 16.65 19.31 38.93
C SER A 176 15.81 18.00 38.85
N GLY A 177 15.92 17.22 37.79
CA GLY A 177 15.12 16.04 37.54
C GLY A 177 13.74 16.35 36.92
N MET A 178 13.51 17.59 36.50
CA MET A 178 12.28 18.01 35.84
C MET A 178 12.40 17.71 34.32
N ARG A 179 11.37 17.12 33.75
CA ARG A 179 11.29 16.91 32.30
C ARG A 179 11.09 18.24 31.57
N THR A 180 11.90 18.44 30.57
CA THR A 180 11.83 19.56 29.64
C THR A 180 11.73 19.03 28.21
N VAL A 181 11.20 19.85 27.34
CA VAL A 181 11.07 19.55 25.90
C VAL A 181 12.00 20.50 25.16
N GLU A 182 12.94 19.96 24.43
CA GLU A 182 13.84 20.72 23.57
C GLU A 182 13.47 20.53 22.10
N GLU A 183 13.46 21.61 21.34
CA GLU A 183 13.28 21.55 19.90
C GLU A 183 14.60 21.20 19.22
N VAL A 184 14.55 20.20 18.34
CA VAL A 184 15.68 19.75 17.53
C VAL A 184 15.25 19.65 16.06
N ILE A 185 16.20 19.72 15.15
CA ILE A 185 15.90 19.42 13.73
C ILE A 185 16.05 17.92 13.53
N VAL A 186 15.05 17.31 12.91
CA VAL A 186 14.97 15.87 12.68
C VAL A 186 14.99 15.61 11.18
N ASP A 187 15.80 14.62 10.80
CA ASP A 187 15.90 14.06 9.44
C ASP A 187 15.89 12.52 9.49
N GLU A 188 15.81 11.89 8.35
CA GLU A 188 15.79 10.42 8.25
C GLU A 188 17.06 9.79 8.83
N GLN A 189 18.22 10.42 8.69
CA GLN A 189 19.47 9.90 9.25
C GLN A 189 19.42 9.78 10.76
N MET A 190 18.74 10.72 11.43
CA MET A 190 18.50 10.66 12.86
C MET A 190 17.57 9.49 13.22
N ALA A 191 16.51 9.26 12.44
CA ALA A 191 15.59 8.14 12.64
C ALA A 191 16.26 6.77 12.45
N MET A 192 17.28 6.67 11.59
CA MET A 192 18.07 5.45 11.43
C MET A 192 18.92 5.08 12.65
N SER A 193 19.19 6.03 13.54
CA SER A 193 20.11 5.88 14.69
C SER A 193 19.47 6.08 16.05
N SER A 194 18.28 6.64 16.11
CA SER A 194 17.53 6.94 17.32
C SER A 194 16.05 6.72 17.08
N PRO A 195 15.26 6.32 18.10
CA PRO A 195 13.82 6.21 17.94
C PRO A 195 13.21 7.57 17.63
N VAL A 196 12.38 7.63 16.59
CA VAL A 196 11.62 8.81 16.20
C VAL A 196 10.16 8.41 16.01
N TRP A 197 9.26 9.11 16.67
CA TRP A 197 7.83 8.99 16.43
C TRP A 197 7.37 10.13 15.53
N ILE A 198 6.82 9.80 14.39
CA ILE A 198 6.29 10.76 13.43
C ILE A 198 4.77 10.75 13.50
N VAL A 199 4.18 11.91 13.72
CA VAL A 199 2.73 12.08 13.59
C VAL A 199 2.45 12.41 12.14
N ASN A 200 1.80 11.49 11.44
CA ASN A 200 1.41 11.65 10.03
C ASN A 200 -0.01 11.14 9.79
N ARG A 201 -0.42 11.04 8.52
CA ARG A 201 -1.72 10.52 8.13
C ARG A 201 -1.58 9.10 7.64
N ASN A 202 -2.56 8.27 8.00
CA ASN A 202 -2.69 6.92 7.48
C ASN A 202 -3.49 6.96 6.18
N SER A 203 -2.93 6.47 5.10
CA SER A 203 -3.58 6.37 3.78
C SER A 203 -4.10 4.97 3.48
N ASP A 204 -3.58 3.94 4.12
CA ASP A 204 -3.77 2.53 3.77
C ASP A 204 -4.79 1.76 4.65
N ALA A 205 -5.35 2.38 5.70
CA ALA A 205 -6.23 1.74 6.68
C ALA A 205 -7.46 1.02 6.11
N SER A 206 -7.80 1.24 4.84
CA SER A 206 -8.96 0.62 4.18
C SER A 206 -8.61 -0.57 3.30
N TYR A 207 -7.34 -0.93 3.20
CA TYR A 207 -6.86 -1.98 2.29
C TYR A 207 -6.52 -3.27 3.02
N GLN A 208 -6.64 -4.36 2.28
CA GLN A 208 -6.20 -5.67 2.72
C GLN A 208 -4.80 -5.93 2.18
N THR A 209 -3.87 -6.16 3.08
CA THR A 209 -2.49 -6.48 2.71
C THR A 209 -2.36 -7.91 2.22
N LEU A 210 -1.28 -8.21 1.51
CA LEU A 210 -0.98 -9.56 1.08
C LEU A 210 -0.83 -10.52 2.27
N GLU A 211 -0.18 -10.10 3.34
CA GLU A 211 0.04 -10.87 4.56
C GLU A 211 -1.29 -11.23 5.25
N MET A 212 -2.29 -10.34 5.19
CA MET A 212 -3.63 -10.65 5.70
C MET A 212 -4.35 -11.67 4.82
N LEU A 213 -4.24 -11.54 3.50
CA LEU A 213 -4.80 -12.52 2.56
C LEU A 213 -4.18 -13.92 2.76
N GLU A 214 -2.86 -13.99 2.99
CA GLU A 214 -2.16 -15.25 3.28
C GLU A 214 -2.58 -15.86 4.62
N LYS A 215 -2.93 -15.04 5.62
CA LYS A 215 -3.44 -15.52 6.91
C LYS A 215 -4.87 -16.02 6.84
N GLU A 216 -5.71 -15.37 6.03
CA GLU A 216 -7.09 -15.80 5.80
C GLU A 216 -7.16 -17.07 4.94
N ASP A 217 -6.27 -17.19 3.97
CA ASP A 217 -6.10 -18.37 3.10
C ASP A 217 -4.63 -18.78 3.08
N PRO A 218 -4.20 -19.69 3.96
CA PRO A 218 -2.82 -20.17 4.00
C PRO A 218 -2.31 -20.79 2.68
N ASP A 219 -3.21 -21.19 1.80
CA ASP A 219 -2.88 -21.70 0.47
C ASP A 219 -2.68 -20.58 -0.57
N TRP A 220 -2.95 -19.32 -0.20
CA TRP A 220 -2.87 -18.15 -1.10
C TRP A 220 -1.49 -17.98 -1.76
N GLY A 221 -0.42 -18.11 -0.99
CA GLY A 221 0.95 -17.89 -1.45
C GLY A 221 1.68 -19.13 -1.95
N GLU A 222 1.15 -20.32 -1.63
CA GLU A 222 1.77 -21.57 -2.00
C GLU A 222 1.28 -22.05 -3.38
N GLY A 223 1.81 -21.46 -4.44
CA GLY A 223 1.51 -21.88 -5.83
C GLY A 223 1.77 -23.36 -6.16
N GLY A 224 1.78 -24.21 -5.16
CA GLY A 224 1.94 -25.65 -5.22
C GLY A 224 1.18 -26.43 -4.14
N GLY A 225 0.60 -25.75 -3.15
CA GLY A 225 -0.23 -26.37 -2.12
C GLY A 225 -1.67 -26.42 -2.56
N ASN A 226 -2.22 -27.61 -2.74
CA ASN A 226 -3.63 -28.00 -2.84
C ASN A 226 -4.65 -26.85 -2.95
N ILE A 227 -4.56 -26.05 -4.01
CA ILE A 227 -5.73 -25.32 -4.46
C ILE A 227 -6.72 -26.44 -4.79
N THR A 228 -7.69 -26.64 -3.90
CA THR A 228 -8.83 -27.50 -4.19
C THR A 228 -9.63 -26.80 -5.27
N VAL A 229 -9.10 -26.82 -6.46
CA VAL A 229 -9.84 -26.47 -7.67
C VAL A 229 -10.97 -27.46 -7.70
N GLY A 230 -12.19 -27.00 -7.39
CA GLY A 230 -13.36 -27.79 -7.66
C GLY A 230 -13.22 -28.31 -9.10
N PRO A 231 -13.77 -29.45 -9.48
CA PRO A 231 -13.46 -30.10 -10.74
C PRO A 231 -13.68 -29.13 -11.91
N THR A 232 -12.64 -28.42 -12.27
CA THR A 232 -12.59 -27.64 -13.50
C THR A 232 -12.68 -28.62 -14.66
N LYS A 233 -13.57 -28.36 -15.58
CA LYS A 233 -13.64 -29.12 -16.84
C LYS A 233 -12.23 -29.23 -17.40
N ALA A 234 -11.75 -30.46 -17.51
CA ALA A 234 -10.40 -30.83 -17.91
C ALA A 234 -9.86 -29.94 -19.05
N GLY A 235 -8.84 -29.22 -18.78
CA GLY A 235 -8.08 -28.45 -19.75
C GLY A 235 -6.99 -27.73 -18.99
N ASN A 236 -5.75 -27.82 -19.40
CA ASN A 236 -4.55 -27.25 -18.82
C ASN A 236 -4.73 -25.79 -18.35
N SER A 237 -5.30 -25.59 -17.17
CA SER A 237 -5.37 -24.28 -16.57
C SER A 237 -3.97 -23.88 -16.11
N LYS A 238 -3.62 -22.64 -16.39
CA LYS A 238 -2.31 -22.09 -16.08
C LYS A 238 -2.48 -21.06 -14.97
N TYR A 239 -1.41 -20.84 -14.20
CA TYR A 239 -1.39 -19.83 -13.15
C TYR A 239 -0.29 -18.81 -13.36
N LEU A 240 -0.47 -17.63 -12.78
CA LEU A 240 0.51 -16.55 -12.72
C LEU A 240 0.72 -16.13 -11.27
N ILE A 241 1.98 -16.10 -10.84
CA ILE A 241 2.39 -15.68 -9.50
C ILE A 241 3.37 -14.50 -9.61
N LEU A 242 3.22 -13.49 -8.77
CA LEU A 242 4.25 -12.51 -8.48
C LEU A 242 5.16 -13.08 -7.38
N LYS A 243 6.37 -13.52 -7.75
CA LYS A 243 7.31 -14.14 -6.84
C LYS A 243 8.03 -13.14 -5.96
N ASN A 244 8.59 -12.10 -6.58
CA ASN A 244 9.41 -11.11 -5.89
C ASN A 244 9.15 -9.72 -6.44
N ILE A 245 9.34 -8.74 -5.57
CA ILE A 245 9.45 -7.33 -5.89
C ILE A 245 10.77 -6.77 -5.38
N ARG A 246 11.31 -5.78 -6.05
CA ARG A 246 12.40 -4.94 -5.60
C ARG A 246 12.14 -3.53 -6.08
N THR A 247 11.99 -2.61 -5.16
CA THR A 247 11.85 -1.18 -5.46
C THR A 247 13.22 -0.51 -5.50
N HIS A 248 13.38 0.50 -6.35
CA HIS A 248 14.63 1.23 -6.49
C HIS A 248 14.66 2.54 -5.71
N ARG A 249 13.50 3.03 -5.28
CA ARG A 249 13.33 4.23 -4.45
C ARG A 249 12.12 4.11 -3.55
N ASN A 250 12.03 4.95 -2.54
CA ASN A 250 10.75 5.29 -1.92
C ASN A 250 10.03 6.31 -2.80
N TYR A 251 8.73 6.28 -2.77
CA TYR A 251 7.88 7.27 -3.42
C TYR A 251 7.54 8.38 -2.44
N ASP A 252 7.21 8.05 -1.22
CA ASP A 252 6.88 8.98 -0.16
C ASP A 252 8.10 9.69 0.45
N SER A 253 7.83 10.85 1.07
CA SER A 253 8.78 11.47 1.99
C SER A 253 9.00 10.55 3.19
N TRP A 254 10.11 10.68 3.88
CA TRP A 254 10.36 9.82 5.04
C TRP A 254 9.44 10.13 6.24
N PHE A 255 8.78 11.28 6.25
CA PHE A 255 7.76 11.63 7.23
C PHE A 255 6.39 11.03 6.90
N ALA A 256 6.07 10.82 5.63
CA ALA A 256 4.79 10.27 5.20
C ALA A 256 4.68 8.78 5.48
N GLY A 257 5.75 8.01 5.29
CA GLY A 257 5.73 6.58 5.59
C GLY A 257 6.62 5.74 4.68
N ALA A 258 6.27 4.49 4.58
CA ALA A 258 6.77 3.54 3.59
C ALA A 258 6.04 3.77 2.26
N SER A 259 6.47 3.09 1.20
CA SER A 259 5.75 3.12 -0.08
C SER A 259 4.74 1.98 -0.14
N GLU A 260 3.48 2.31 -0.41
CA GLU A 260 2.36 1.40 -0.54
C GLU A 260 2.05 1.13 -2.02
N PHE A 261 2.39 -0.07 -2.47
CA PHE A 261 2.16 -0.45 -3.86
C PHE A 261 0.87 -1.24 -4.02
N PHE A 262 -0.04 -0.74 -4.83
CA PHE A 262 -1.18 -1.52 -5.30
C PHE A 262 -0.79 -2.31 -6.54
N VAL A 263 -0.96 -3.62 -6.45
CA VAL A 263 -0.81 -4.55 -7.58
C VAL A 263 -2.19 -4.96 -8.04
N LYS A 264 -2.55 -4.59 -9.27
CA LYS A 264 -3.89 -4.81 -9.83
C LYS A 264 -3.81 -5.54 -11.16
N ILE A 265 -4.59 -6.62 -11.28
CA ILE A 265 -4.64 -7.44 -12.49
C ILE A 265 -6.06 -7.61 -12.96
N GLY A 266 -6.26 -7.29 -14.23
CA GLY A 266 -7.50 -7.53 -14.94
C GLY A 266 -7.38 -8.76 -15.84
N SER A 267 -8.25 -9.75 -15.62
CA SER A 267 -8.30 -11.01 -16.37
C SER A 267 -9.72 -11.40 -16.77
N VAL A 268 -9.86 -12.50 -17.47
CA VAL A 268 -11.16 -13.11 -17.80
C VAL A 268 -11.16 -14.53 -17.29
N LYS A 269 -12.00 -14.78 -16.30
CA LYS A 269 -12.07 -16.08 -15.62
C LYS A 269 -12.50 -17.19 -16.57
N ASP A 270 -11.78 -18.33 -16.58
CA ASP A 270 -12.12 -19.59 -17.26
C ASP A 270 -12.54 -19.41 -18.75
N PHE A 271 -11.90 -18.48 -19.45
CA PHE A 271 -12.31 -18.13 -20.80
C PHE A 271 -12.11 -19.28 -21.80
N THR A 272 -13.22 -19.85 -22.30
CA THR A 272 -13.23 -21.00 -23.22
C THR A 272 -14.30 -20.84 -24.31
N ALA A 273 -14.52 -19.63 -24.82
CA ALA A 273 -15.50 -19.34 -25.85
C ALA A 273 -15.13 -19.98 -27.19
N THR A 274 -16.13 -20.51 -27.89
CA THR A 274 -15.98 -21.08 -29.22
C THR A 274 -16.51 -20.16 -30.30
N THR A 275 -17.40 -19.22 -29.93
CA THR A 275 -18.01 -18.25 -30.83
C THR A 275 -17.93 -16.84 -30.24
N GLU A 276 -17.96 -15.79 -31.09
CA GLU A 276 -17.98 -14.41 -30.67
C GLU A 276 -19.21 -14.06 -29.79
N ALA A 277 -20.34 -14.72 -30.05
CA ALA A 277 -21.54 -14.50 -29.25
C ALA A 277 -21.38 -14.89 -27.78
N GLU A 278 -20.51 -15.87 -27.50
CA GLU A 278 -20.23 -16.35 -26.15
C GLU A 278 -19.37 -15.39 -25.34
N LEU A 279 -18.69 -14.41 -25.95
CA LEU A 279 -17.96 -13.36 -25.21
C LEU A 279 -18.80 -12.69 -24.12
N LYS A 280 -20.11 -12.53 -24.38
CA LYS A 280 -21.04 -11.91 -23.42
C LYS A 280 -21.31 -12.74 -22.17
N LEU A 281 -20.91 -14.01 -22.16
CA LEU A 281 -21.10 -14.92 -21.02
C LEU A 281 -19.97 -14.83 -20.01
N TYR A 282 -18.86 -14.18 -20.38
CA TYR A 282 -17.67 -14.06 -19.54
C TYR A 282 -17.58 -12.67 -18.94
N ASN A 283 -17.34 -12.64 -17.64
CA ASN A 283 -17.13 -11.39 -16.90
C ASN A 283 -15.63 -11.18 -16.67
N PRO A 284 -15.17 -9.94 -16.76
CA PRO A 284 -13.84 -9.57 -16.32
C PRO A 284 -13.71 -9.76 -14.80
N ARG A 285 -12.51 -10.07 -14.36
CA ARG A 285 -12.13 -10.16 -12.96
C ARG A 285 -10.95 -9.24 -12.70
N VAL A 286 -11.00 -8.49 -11.61
CA VAL A 286 -9.88 -7.73 -11.08
C VAL A 286 -9.42 -8.42 -9.81
N THR A 287 -8.13 -8.68 -9.70
CA THR A 287 -7.46 -9.07 -8.46
C THR A 287 -6.58 -7.90 -8.06
N ASP A 288 -6.69 -7.45 -6.82
CA ASP A 288 -5.93 -6.34 -6.27
C ASP A 288 -5.51 -6.65 -4.83
N PHE A 289 -4.34 -6.17 -4.47
CA PHE A 289 -3.80 -6.22 -3.12
C PHE A 289 -2.72 -5.17 -2.96
N THR A 290 -2.40 -4.86 -1.72
CA THR A 290 -1.38 -3.88 -1.36
C THR A 290 -0.11 -4.57 -0.87
N ILE A 291 1.03 -4.05 -1.28
CA ILE A 291 2.36 -4.42 -0.81
C ILE A 291 2.99 -3.17 -0.20
N VAL A 292 3.34 -3.24 1.08
CA VAL A 292 4.09 -2.17 1.75
C VAL A 292 5.59 -2.49 1.68
N VAL A 293 6.37 -1.57 1.12
CA VAL A 293 7.83 -1.69 1.07
C VAL A 293 8.43 -0.67 2.02
N ARG A 294 8.83 -1.14 3.20
CA ARG A 294 9.43 -0.28 4.23
C ARG A 294 10.69 0.39 3.74
N ARG A 295 10.97 1.55 4.30
CA ARG A 295 12.16 2.34 3.93
C ARG A 295 13.46 1.54 4.02
N GLY A 296 13.62 0.70 5.03
CA GLY A 296 14.80 -0.16 5.21
C GLY A 296 14.95 -1.29 4.18
N ASP A 297 13.90 -1.57 3.39
CA ASP A 297 13.84 -2.67 2.44
C ASP A 297 14.02 -2.23 0.97
N VAL A 298 14.08 -0.94 0.72
CA VAL A 298 14.38 -0.41 -0.63
C VAL A 298 15.69 -0.97 -1.16
N GLY A 299 15.67 -1.42 -2.40
CA GLY A 299 16.80 -2.06 -3.06
C GLY A 299 16.97 -3.56 -2.74
N ARG A 300 16.19 -4.12 -1.82
CA ARG A 300 16.18 -5.56 -1.50
C ARG A 300 15.18 -6.31 -2.36
N ILE A 301 15.45 -7.57 -2.60
CA ILE A 301 14.48 -8.49 -3.22
C ILE A 301 13.59 -9.03 -2.11
N LEU A 302 12.32 -8.70 -2.17
CA LEU A 302 11.30 -9.14 -1.22
C LEU A 302 10.48 -10.27 -1.86
N PRO A 303 10.42 -11.45 -1.22
CA PRO A 303 9.59 -12.56 -1.69
C PRO A 303 8.13 -12.36 -1.26
N PHE A 304 7.21 -12.49 -2.22
CA PHE A 304 5.76 -12.36 -1.94
C PHE A 304 4.98 -13.62 -2.28
N ASN A 305 5.29 -14.31 -3.38
CA ASN A 305 4.56 -15.47 -3.89
C ASN A 305 3.04 -15.24 -4.09
N ALA A 306 2.64 -14.01 -4.40
CA ALA A 306 1.25 -13.65 -4.57
C ALA A 306 0.65 -14.26 -5.83
N VAL A 307 -0.45 -15.01 -5.67
CA VAL A 307 -1.17 -15.60 -6.79
C VAL A 307 -2.02 -14.53 -7.48
N LEU A 308 -1.69 -14.23 -8.72
CA LEU A 308 -2.35 -13.19 -9.49
C LEU A 308 -3.52 -13.73 -10.33
N ILE A 309 -3.33 -14.87 -10.97
CA ILE A 309 -4.33 -15.54 -11.82
C ILE A 309 -4.19 -17.04 -11.62
N THR A 310 -5.30 -17.72 -11.33
CA THR A 310 -5.35 -19.18 -11.12
C THR A 310 -5.95 -19.96 -12.30
N ASP A 311 -6.57 -19.26 -13.23
CA ASP A 311 -7.45 -19.83 -14.26
C ASP A 311 -7.15 -19.27 -15.65
N TRP A 312 -5.87 -19.04 -15.94
CA TRP A 312 -5.42 -18.58 -17.25
C TRP A 312 -5.60 -19.69 -18.29
N THR A 313 -6.46 -19.47 -19.26
CA THR A 313 -6.70 -20.42 -20.36
C THR A 313 -5.85 -20.09 -21.59
N GLU A 314 -5.67 -21.06 -22.48
CA GLU A 314 -4.94 -20.83 -23.75
C GLU A 314 -5.55 -19.74 -24.63
N GLN A 315 -6.83 -19.44 -24.44
CA GLN A 315 -7.53 -18.41 -25.20
C GLN A 315 -7.35 -17.00 -24.61
N MET A 316 -6.99 -16.88 -23.34
CA MET A 316 -6.60 -15.58 -22.77
C MET A 316 -5.15 -15.29 -23.12
N THR A 317 -4.90 -14.36 -24.02
CA THR A 317 -3.55 -14.07 -24.53
C THR A 317 -2.83 -12.98 -23.74
N HIS A 318 -3.58 -12.04 -23.15
CA HIS A 318 -3.03 -10.94 -22.35
C HIS A 318 -3.95 -10.62 -21.18
N CYS A 319 -3.39 -10.36 -20.02
CA CYS A 319 -4.06 -9.70 -18.91
C CYS A 319 -3.74 -8.20 -18.91
N ALA A 320 -4.60 -7.40 -18.29
CA ALA A 320 -4.25 -6.03 -17.91
C ALA A 320 -3.44 -6.09 -16.59
N PHE A 321 -2.39 -5.30 -16.49
CA PHE A 321 -1.57 -5.19 -15.27
C PHE A 321 -1.31 -3.73 -14.96
N MET A 322 -1.46 -3.39 -13.71
CA MET A 322 -1.20 -2.05 -13.19
C MET A 322 -0.54 -2.16 -11.83
N MET A 323 0.43 -1.30 -11.61
CA MET A 323 1.03 -1.06 -10.32
C MET A 323 1.06 0.43 -10.08
N THR A 324 0.47 0.85 -8.98
CA THR A 324 0.48 2.25 -8.51
C THR A 324 1.06 2.30 -7.12
N GLU A 325 1.53 3.45 -6.74
CA GLU A 325 1.81 3.78 -5.36
C GLU A 325 0.71 4.71 -4.85
N ASP A 326 0.30 4.55 -3.58
CA ASP A 326 -0.86 5.24 -3.02
C ASP A 326 -0.51 6.61 -2.47
N ASP A 327 -0.93 7.66 -3.17
CA ASP A 327 -0.87 9.04 -2.71
C ASP A 327 -2.26 9.57 -2.28
N GLY A 328 -3.25 8.69 -2.26
CA GLY A 328 -4.63 9.05 -1.90
C GLY A 328 -5.42 9.71 -3.03
N GLY A 329 -6.38 10.56 -2.64
CA GLY A 329 -7.27 11.21 -3.59
C GLY A 329 -8.62 10.51 -3.75
N THR A 330 -9.35 10.84 -4.82
CA THR A 330 -10.67 10.29 -5.12
C THR A 330 -10.59 9.05 -6.00
N TRP A 331 -11.51 8.11 -5.78
CA TRP A 331 -11.61 6.91 -6.62
C TRP A 331 -12.02 7.24 -8.04
N MET A 332 -11.32 6.65 -8.99
CA MET A 332 -11.59 6.70 -10.42
C MET A 332 -11.34 5.34 -11.07
N ASP A 333 -11.78 5.15 -12.30
CA ASP A 333 -11.62 3.90 -13.03
C ASP A 333 -10.59 4.04 -14.15
N TRP A 334 -9.56 3.20 -14.13
CA TRP A 334 -8.73 3.00 -15.30
C TRP A 334 -9.40 2.00 -16.24
N LYS A 335 -9.86 2.49 -17.40
CA LYS A 335 -10.45 1.65 -18.46
C LYS A 335 -9.35 0.95 -19.24
N CYS A 336 -9.36 -0.36 -19.24
CA CYS A 336 -8.38 -1.18 -19.95
C CYS A 336 -9.02 -2.43 -20.57
N THR A 337 -8.22 -3.27 -21.23
CA THR A 337 -8.70 -4.47 -21.88
C THR A 337 -7.78 -5.65 -21.63
N ALA A 338 -8.34 -6.78 -21.22
CA ALA A 338 -7.71 -8.09 -21.40
C ALA A 338 -7.94 -8.59 -22.85
N LEU A 339 -7.00 -9.32 -23.40
CA LEU A 339 -7.13 -9.87 -24.75
C LEU A 339 -7.38 -11.35 -24.71
N VAL A 340 -8.43 -11.76 -25.41
CA VAL A 340 -8.81 -13.16 -25.60
C VAL A 340 -8.83 -13.50 -27.07
N ARG A 341 -8.65 -14.79 -27.40
CA ARG A 341 -8.62 -15.28 -28.76
C ARG A 341 -9.69 -16.35 -28.98
N ILE A 342 -10.50 -16.16 -30.00
CA ILE A 342 -11.45 -17.18 -30.48
C ILE A 342 -11.04 -17.59 -31.90
N ALA A 343 -10.67 -18.81 -32.09
CA ALA A 343 -10.02 -19.31 -33.31
C ALA A 343 -8.79 -18.46 -33.67
N SER A 344 -8.79 -17.75 -34.79
CA SER A 344 -7.68 -16.88 -35.24
C SER A 344 -7.87 -15.39 -34.95
N LYS A 345 -8.98 -14.98 -34.32
CA LYS A 345 -9.29 -13.57 -34.04
C LYS A 345 -9.10 -13.22 -32.59
N SER A 346 -8.51 -12.05 -32.33
CA SER A 346 -8.36 -11.48 -30.99
C SER A 346 -9.50 -10.51 -30.69
N TYR A 347 -9.98 -10.54 -29.46
CA TYR A 347 -11.05 -9.68 -28.95
C TYR A 347 -10.58 -9.03 -27.65
N GLY A 348 -10.94 -7.75 -27.47
CA GLY A 348 -10.77 -7.04 -26.20
C GLY A 348 -11.95 -7.31 -25.28
N VAL A 349 -11.69 -7.69 -24.04
CA VAL A 349 -12.68 -7.70 -22.98
C VAL A 349 -12.41 -6.47 -22.11
N GLU A 350 -13.33 -5.52 -22.15
CA GLU A 350 -13.20 -4.28 -21.38
C GLU A 350 -13.35 -4.56 -19.89
N LEU A 351 -12.56 -3.86 -19.09
CA LEU A 351 -12.62 -3.90 -17.63
C LEU A 351 -12.21 -2.54 -17.06
N ASN A 352 -12.70 -2.26 -15.87
CA ASN A 352 -12.34 -1.09 -15.09
C ASN A 352 -11.50 -1.53 -13.91
N ILE A 353 -10.33 -0.93 -13.75
CA ILE A 353 -9.47 -1.12 -12.58
C ILE A 353 -9.57 0.13 -11.72
N PRO A 354 -10.04 0.02 -10.46
CA PRO A 354 -10.13 1.17 -9.57
C PRO A 354 -8.74 1.69 -9.21
N VAL A 355 -8.57 3.01 -9.24
CA VAL A 355 -7.34 3.73 -8.86
C VAL A 355 -7.71 5.00 -8.12
N ARG A 356 -6.79 5.60 -7.38
CA ARG A 356 -6.99 6.93 -6.81
C ARG A 356 -6.40 8.00 -7.72
N SER A 357 -6.93 9.23 -7.63
CA SER A 357 -6.58 10.31 -8.55
C SER A 357 -5.16 10.84 -8.37
N TRP A 358 -4.56 10.65 -7.19
CA TRP A 358 -3.21 11.12 -6.87
C TRP A 358 -2.17 10.01 -6.93
N ASP A 359 -2.61 8.72 -7.03
CA ASP A 359 -1.68 7.59 -7.11
C ASP A 359 -0.62 7.78 -8.19
N ASP A 360 0.62 7.64 -7.81
CA ASP A 360 1.74 7.57 -8.75
C ASP A 360 1.68 6.25 -9.53
N ILE A 361 1.65 6.37 -10.86
CA ILE A 361 1.63 5.21 -11.74
C ILE A 361 3.05 4.67 -11.91
N VAL A 362 3.37 3.60 -11.19
CA VAL A 362 4.64 2.90 -11.32
C VAL A 362 4.74 2.24 -12.68
N TRP A 363 3.71 1.48 -13.06
CA TRP A 363 3.59 0.88 -14.38
C TRP A 363 2.15 0.49 -14.69
N ARG A 364 1.77 0.57 -15.99
CA ARG A 364 0.49 0.07 -16.47
C ARG A 364 0.60 -0.45 -17.90
N GLY A 365 -0.11 -1.51 -18.20
CA GLY A 365 -0.12 -2.07 -19.54
C GLY A 365 -0.78 -3.44 -19.61
N ARG A 366 -0.32 -4.24 -20.53
CA ARG A 366 -0.78 -5.62 -20.73
C ARG A 366 0.40 -6.58 -20.68
N LEU A 367 0.24 -7.68 -19.99
CA LEU A 367 1.21 -8.76 -19.95
C LEU A 367 0.73 -9.89 -20.86
N ALA A 368 1.55 -10.24 -21.85
CA ALA A 368 1.29 -11.33 -22.76
C ALA A 368 1.71 -12.65 -22.12
N TRP A 369 0.91 -13.71 -22.30
CA TRP A 369 1.26 -15.04 -21.81
C TRP A 369 2.62 -15.52 -22.35
N ASP A 370 2.83 -15.41 -23.65
CA ASP A 370 4.08 -15.88 -24.28
C ASP A 370 5.32 -15.17 -23.71
N TRP A 371 5.17 -13.89 -23.36
CA TRP A 371 6.24 -13.14 -22.71
C TRP A 371 6.47 -13.61 -21.26
N LEU A 372 5.40 -13.81 -20.50
CA LEU A 372 5.47 -14.31 -19.12
C LEU A 372 6.11 -15.69 -19.06
N GLU A 373 5.72 -16.59 -19.98
CA GLU A 373 6.27 -17.94 -20.08
C GLU A 373 7.76 -17.92 -20.42
N ALA A 374 8.16 -17.11 -21.40
CA ALA A 374 9.55 -16.97 -21.82
C ALA A 374 10.44 -16.32 -20.74
N ASN A 375 9.88 -15.52 -19.84
CA ASN A 375 10.61 -14.81 -18.78
C ASN A 375 10.25 -15.32 -17.37
N SER A 376 9.63 -16.50 -17.24
CA SER A 376 9.28 -17.08 -15.96
C SER A 376 10.50 -17.27 -15.07
N GLY A 377 10.45 -16.72 -13.84
CA GLY A 377 11.57 -16.70 -12.91
C GLY A 377 12.65 -15.66 -13.20
N ALA A 378 12.57 -14.93 -14.29
CA ALA A 378 13.52 -13.86 -14.61
C ALA A 378 13.06 -12.53 -14.01
N VAL A 379 14.03 -11.69 -13.65
CA VAL A 379 13.78 -10.32 -13.21
C VAL A 379 13.46 -9.44 -14.41
N ALA A 380 12.40 -8.67 -14.33
CA ALA A 380 11.98 -7.72 -15.36
C ALA A 380 11.71 -6.34 -14.75
N HIS A 381 12.05 -5.29 -15.49
CA HIS A 381 11.91 -3.90 -15.06
C HIS A 381 10.53 -3.34 -15.41
N PHE A 382 9.88 -2.75 -14.41
CA PHE A 382 8.57 -2.10 -14.53
C PHE A 382 8.63 -0.70 -13.88
N GLY A 383 9.04 0.30 -14.65
CA GLY A 383 9.30 1.63 -14.09
C GLY A 383 10.44 1.59 -13.06
N ASP A 384 10.18 2.03 -11.84
CA ASP A 384 11.15 2.05 -10.74
C ASP A 384 11.14 0.77 -9.88
N VAL A 385 10.51 -0.30 -10.38
CA VAL A 385 10.47 -1.59 -9.70
C VAL A 385 10.94 -2.72 -10.60
N ASP A 386 11.52 -3.73 -9.97
CA ASP A 386 11.83 -5.01 -10.60
C ASP A 386 10.83 -6.04 -10.10
N LEU A 387 10.19 -6.76 -11.01
CA LEU A 387 9.24 -7.82 -10.70
C LEU A 387 9.76 -9.15 -11.22
N THR A 388 9.50 -10.22 -10.49
CA THR A 388 9.74 -11.59 -10.94
C THR A 388 8.42 -12.32 -10.95
N PHE A 389 7.99 -12.74 -12.15
CA PHE A 389 6.80 -13.56 -12.31
C PHE A 389 7.16 -15.04 -12.47
N GLU A 390 6.30 -15.89 -11.96
CA GLU A 390 6.35 -17.32 -12.22
C GLU A 390 5.04 -17.78 -12.85
N VAL A 391 5.12 -18.59 -13.86
CA VAL A 391 3.98 -19.23 -14.51
C VAL A 391 4.10 -20.75 -14.45
N GLY A 392 2.96 -21.41 -14.34
CA GLY A 392 2.91 -22.87 -14.35
C GLY A 392 1.58 -23.37 -14.86
N THR A 393 1.45 -24.70 -14.88
CA THR A 393 0.24 -25.42 -15.27
C THR A 393 -0.14 -26.37 -14.16
N TYR A 394 -1.44 -26.54 -13.95
CA TYR A 394 -1.99 -27.55 -13.04
C TYR A 394 -2.01 -28.94 -13.67
#